data_b186ff6ca09d31704838274ffa875eda
#
_entry.id   b186ff6ca09d31704838274ffa875eda
#
_cell.length_a   1.000
_cell.length_b   1.000
_cell.length_c   1.000
_cell.angle_alpha   90.00
_cell.angle_beta   90.00
_cell.angle_gamma   90.00
#
_symmetry.space_group_name_H-M   'P 1'
#
loop_
_entity.id
_entity.type
_entity.pdbx_description
1 polymer ?
#
loop_
_entity_poly.entity_id
_entity_poly.type
_entity_poly.pdbx_seq_one_letter_code
_entity_poly.pdbx_strand_id
1 'polypeptide(L)'
;MVIIVSENHSEVIKQCTEVLDRIISDDSVPRNIKRSADNIKIVLSNEKQSFSKRSAMVSSNLDVMGNDPNIPNHTRTLIWGLSSKLESIPVDQ
;
A
#
# COMPACT_ATOMS: atom_id res chain seq x y z
N MET A 1 -14.87 18.92 -11.64
CA MET A 1 -15.08 18.38 -10.31
C MET A 1 -13.79 18.03 -9.65
N VAL A 2 -13.11 19.08 -9.28
CA VAL A 2 -11.78 18.95 -8.69
C VAL A 2 -11.82 18.17 -7.38
N ILE A 3 -12.88 18.33 -6.63
CA ILE A 3 -13.04 17.70 -5.33
C ILE A 3 -12.97 16.19 -5.41
N ILE A 4 -13.42 15.64 -6.53
CA ILE A 4 -13.45 14.18 -6.72
C ILE A 4 -12.06 13.57 -6.69
N VAL A 5 -11.07 14.28 -7.23
CA VAL A 5 -9.69 13.75 -7.26
C VAL A 5 -9.15 13.60 -5.84
N SER A 6 -9.33 14.60 -5.00
CA SER A 6 -8.92 14.54 -3.60
C SER A 6 -9.58 13.41 -2.86
N GLU A 7 -10.87 13.24 -3.07
CA GLU A 7 -11.62 12.19 -2.41
C GLU A 7 -11.13 10.82 -2.85
N ASN A 8 -10.78 10.69 -4.13
CA ASN A 8 -10.27 9.43 -4.66
C ASN A 8 -8.96 9.04 -3.98
N HIS A 9 -8.07 9.99 -3.76
CA HIS A 9 -6.81 9.72 -3.07
C HIS A 9 -7.06 9.27 -1.64
N SER A 10 -7.93 9.95 -0.92
CA SER A 10 -8.26 9.58 0.45
C SER A 10 -8.87 8.19 0.53
N GLU A 11 -9.75 7.89 -0.40
CA GLU A 11 -10.43 6.61 -0.43
C GLU A 11 -9.44 5.49 -0.70
N VAL A 12 -8.53 5.69 -1.66
CA VAL A 12 -7.53 4.68 -2.00
C VAL A 12 -6.60 4.45 -0.81
N ILE A 13 -6.17 5.51 -0.14
CA ILE A 13 -5.31 5.38 1.02
C ILE A 13 -6.01 4.59 2.12
N LYS A 14 -7.28 4.88 2.34
CA LYS A 14 -8.07 4.17 3.34
C LYS A 14 -8.17 2.68 3.02
N GLN A 15 -8.48 2.35 1.77
CA GLN A 15 -8.58 0.97 1.34
C GLN A 15 -7.25 0.24 1.47
N CYS A 16 -6.17 0.90 1.09
CA CYS A 16 -4.84 0.30 1.23
C CYS A 16 -4.50 0.05 2.69
N THR A 17 -4.83 0.99 3.56
CA THR A 17 -4.58 0.84 4.99
C THR A 17 -5.32 -0.36 5.55
N GLU A 18 -6.57 -0.56 5.13
CA GLU A 18 -7.34 -1.71 5.58
C GLU A 18 -6.72 -3.03 5.17
N VAL A 19 -6.21 -3.10 3.95
CA VAL A 19 -5.54 -4.32 3.48
C VAL A 19 -4.22 -4.53 4.23
N LEU A 20 -3.47 -3.46 4.45
CA LEU A 20 -2.23 -3.55 5.21
C LEU A 20 -2.47 -4.03 6.63
N ASP A 21 -3.57 -3.59 7.25
CA ASP A 21 -3.93 -4.06 8.58
C ASP A 21 -4.22 -5.55 8.59
N ARG A 22 -4.82 -6.07 7.54
CA ARG A 22 -5.05 -7.52 7.43
C ARG A 22 -3.73 -8.26 7.40
N ILE A 23 -2.75 -7.75 6.64
CA ILE A 23 -1.44 -8.38 6.56
C ILE A 23 -0.77 -8.36 7.93
N ILE A 24 -0.84 -7.24 8.62
CA ILE A 24 -0.20 -7.09 9.93
C ILE A 24 -0.83 -8.03 10.95
N SER A 25 -2.13 -8.28 10.84
CA SER A 25 -2.87 -9.12 11.79
C SER A 25 -2.78 -10.61 11.49
N ASP A 26 -2.21 -10.98 10.37
CA ASP A 26 -2.20 -12.38 9.90
C ASP A 26 -1.01 -13.12 10.51
N ASP A 27 -1.28 -14.09 11.35
CA ASP A 27 -0.23 -14.84 12.04
C ASP A 27 0.66 -15.63 11.10
N SER A 28 0.19 -15.94 9.90
CA SER A 28 0.98 -16.70 8.93
C SER A 28 1.99 -15.83 8.18
N VAL A 29 1.96 -14.52 8.37
CA VAL A 29 2.86 -13.59 7.69
C VAL A 29 4.12 -13.41 8.51
N PRO A 30 5.32 -13.49 7.89
CA PRO A 30 6.56 -13.25 8.62
C PRO A 30 6.63 -11.86 9.24
N ARG A 31 7.34 -11.76 10.35
CA ARG A 31 7.42 -10.50 11.10
C ARG A 31 8.03 -9.37 10.27
N ASN A 32 9.04 -9.67 9.45
CA ASN A 32 9.67 -8.64 8.63
C ASN A 32 8.67 -8.06 7.61
N ILE A 33 7.75 -8.89 7.12
CA ILE A 33 6.72 -8.41 6.19
C ILE A 33 5.70 -7.55 6.92
N LYS A 34 5.32 -7.93 8.13
CA LYS A 34 4.41 -7.12 8.95
C LYS A 34 5.01 -5.75 9.23
N ARG A 35 6.30 -5.71 9.50
CA ARG A 35 7.00 -4.46 9.76
C ARG A 35 7.02 -3.57 8.51
N SER A 36 7.26 -4.19 7.35
CA SER A 36 7.22 -3.45 6.09
C SER A 36 5.83 -2.89 5.81
N ALA A 37 4.80 -3.68 6.10
CA ALA A 37 3.42 -3.21 5.93
C ALA A 37 3.12 -2.02 6.83
N ASP A 38 3.62 -2.05 8.06
CA ASP A 38 3.43 -0.94 8.99
C ASP A 38 4.14 0.33 8.48
N ASN A 39 5.34 0.17 7.95
CA ASN A 39 6.06 1.30 7.36
C ASN A 39 5.32 1.91 6.19
N ILE A 40 4.70 1.07 5.37
CA ILE A 40 3.90 1.55 4.23
C ILE A 40 2.72 2.38 4.73
N LYS A 41 2.07 1.95 5.81
CA LYS A 41 0.99 2.73 6.39
C LYS A 41 1.47 4.13 6.80
N ILE A 42 2.64 4.19 7.39
CA ILE A 42 3.22 5.45 7.83
C ILE A 42 3.48 6.37 6.63
N VAL A 43 4.06 5.81 5.57
CA VAL A 43 4.33 6.57 4.35
C VAL A 43 3.04 7.11 3.75
N LEU A 44 2.02 6.27 3.65
CA LEU A 44 0.75 6.69 3.06
C LEU A 44 0.05 7.77 3.88
N SER A 45 0.30 7.79 5.17
CA SER A 45 -0.31 8.77 6.07
C SER A 45 0.41 10.11 6.09
N ASN A 46 1.58 10.18 5.50
CA ASN A 46 2.39 11.39 5.57
C ASN A 46 1.93 12.42 4.54
N GLU A 47 1.04 13.30 4.97
CA GLU A 47 0.45 14.31 4.09
C GLU A 47 1.43 15.40 3.68
N LYS A 48 2.61 15.44 4.27
CA LYS A 48 3.65 16.39 3.87
C LYS A 48 4.27 16.02 2.53
N GLN A 49 4.15 14.76 2.12
CA GLN A 49 4.62 14.30 0.83
C GLN A 49 3.46 14.28 -0.17
N SER A 50 3.75 14.57 -1.42
CA SER A 50 2.73 14.47 -2.46
C SER A 50 2.27 13.02 -2.60
N PHE A 51 1.06 12.84 -3.08
CA PHE A 51 0.54 11.48 -3.31
C PHE A 51 1.41 10.74 -4.32
N SER A 52 1.89 11.45 -5.33
CA SER A 52 2.79 10.91 -6.33
C SER A 52 4.02 10.28 -5.70
N LYS A 53 4.66 11.01 -4.81
CA LYS A 53 5.86 10.54 -4.12
C LYS A 53 5.57 9.37 -3.21
N ARG A 54 4.48 9.48 -2.45
CA ARG A 54 4.08 8.39 -1.55
C ARG A 54 3.81 7.11 -2.33
N SER A 55 3.10 7.21 -3.45
CA SER A 55 2.77 6.05 -4.28
C SER A 55 4.03 5.38 -4.83
N ALA A 56 4.99 6.18 -5.29
CA ALA A 56 6.24 5.63 -5.82
C ALA A 56 7.00 4.86 -4.75
N MET A 57 7.11 5.42 -3.56
CA MET A 57 7.81 4.76 -2.46
C MET A 57 7.12 3.46 -2.05
N VAL A 58 5.80 3.51 -1.98
CA VAL A 58 5.02 2.34 -1.57
C VAL A 58 5.08 1.24 -2.64
N SER A 59 5.00 1.60 -3.91
CA SER A 59 5.11 0.63 -4.99
C SER A 59 6.42 -0.14 -4.92
N SER A 60 7.51 0.58 -4.68
CA SER A 60 8.81 -0.04 -4.54
C SER A 60 8.83 -1.03 -3.38
N ASN A 61 8.29 -0.64 -2.24
CA ASN A 61 8.22 -1.50 -1.07
C ASN A 61 7.34 -2.73 -1.31
N LEU A 62 6.22 -2.55 -2.00
CA LEU A 62 5.32 -3.65 -2.31
C LEU A 62 5.98 -4.68 -3.23
N ASP A 63 6.79 -4.21 -4.18
CA ASP A 63 7.51 -5.12 -5.06
C ASP A 63 8.46 -6.01 -4.26
N VAL A 64 9.18 -5.43 -3.32
CA VAL A 64 10.09 -6.19 -2.47
C VAL A 64 9.33 -7.22 -1.65
N MET A 65 8.21 -6.80 -1.05
CA MET A 65 7.41 -7.70 -0.23
C MET A 65 6.82 -8.84 -1.05
N GLY A 66 6.32 -8.52 -2.24
CA GLY A 66 5.69 -9.53 -3.10
C GLY A 66 6.65 -10.57 -3.63
N ASN A 67 7.94 -10.26 -3.64
CA ASN A 67 8.96 -11.19 -4.11
C ASN A 67 9.56 -12.03 -3.00
N ASP A 68 9.16 -11.82 -1.75
CA ASP A 68 9.66 -12.62 -0.63
C ASP A 68 9.11 -14.04 -0.74
N PRO A 69 9.98 -15.07 -0.80
CA PRO A 69 9.52 -16.44 -0.97
C PRO A 69 8.78 -17.00 0.23
N ASN A 70 8.87 -16.34 1.37
CA ASN A 70 8.28 -16.86 2.62
C ASN A 70 6.86 -16.37 2.88
N ILE A 71 6.30 -15.53 2.02
CA ILE A 71 4.93 -15.05 2.25
C ILE A 71 3.92 -16.06 1.72
N PRO A 72 2.78 -16.19 2.41
CA PRO A 72 1.69 -17.05 1.89
C PRO A 72 1.12 -16.51 0.58
N ASN A 73 0.55 -17.39 -0.21
CA ASN A 73 -0.03 -16.98 -1.50
C ASN A 73 -1.14 -15.96 -1.34
N HIS A 74 -1.98 -16.09 -0.30
CA HIS A 74 -3.06 -15.12 -0.09
C HIS A 74 -2.51 -13.74 0.23
N THR A 75 -1.37 -13.67 0.91
CA THR A 75 -0.71 -12.40 1.21
C THR A 75 -0.15 -11.78 -0.06
N ARG A 76 0.45 -12.60 -0.92
CA ARG A 76 0.98 -12.11 -2.20
C ARG A 76 -0.13 -11.51 -3.05
N THR A 77 -1.29 -12.14 -3.06
CA THR A 77 -2.45 -11.63 -3.80
C THR A 77 -2.87 -10.26 -3.26
N LEU A 78 -2.88 -10.10 -1.94
CA LEU A 78 -3.21 -8.81 -1.32
C LEU A 78 -2.21 -7.72 -1.72
N ILE A 79 -0.93 -8.08 -1.72
CA ILE A 79 0.13 -7.13 -2.09
C ILE A 79 -0.01 -6.70 -3.54
N TRP A 80 -0.27 -7.64 -4.43
CA TRP A 80 -0.50 -7.31 -5.84
C TRP A 80 -1.74 -6.43 -6.02
N GLY A 81 -2.78 -6.69 -5.23
CA GLY A 81 -3.97 -5.86 -5.25
C GLY A 81 -3.70 -4.43 -4.83
N LEU A 82 -2.82 -4.25 -3.83
CA LEU A 82 -2.42 -2.91 -3.40
C LEU A 82 -1.67 -2.17 -4.50
N SER A 83 -0.71 -2.84 -5.14
CA SER A 83 0.03 -2.25 -6.25
C SER A 83 -0.90 -1.81 -7.36
N SER A 84 -1.84 -2.66 -7.71
CA SER A 84 -2.79 -2.38 -8.76
C SER A 84 -3.66 -1.17 -8.43
N LYS A 85 -4.10 -1.08 -7.17
CA LYS A 85 -4.90 0.06 -6.72
C LYS A 85 -4.16 1.37 -6.86
N LEU A 86 -2.91 1.38 -6.43
CA LEU A 86 -2.11 2.60 -6.48
C LEU A 86 -1.80 3.02 -7.91
N GLU A 87 -1.57 2.04 -8.80
CA GLU A 87 -1.24 2.33 -10.19
C GLU A 87 -2.44 2.77 -11.00
N SER A 88 -3.64 2.43 -10.55
CA SER A 88 -4.85 2.77 -11.29
C SER A 88 -5.30 4.22 -11.10
N ILE A 89 -4.71 4.92 -10.15
CA ILE A 89 -5.07 6.30 -9.85
C ILE A 89 -4.14 7.23 -10.61
N PRO A 90 -4.69 8.16 -11.41
CA PRO A 90 -3.83 9.16 -12.07
C PRO A 90 -3.11 9.98 -11.03
N VAL A 91 -1.83 10.19 -11.25
CA VAL A 91 -1.00 10.91 -10.31
C VAL A 91 -0.76 12.31 -10.84
N ASP A 92 -1.03 13.31 -10.00
CA ASP A 92 -0.83 14.70 -10.37
C ASP A 92 0.65 15.02 -10.47
N GLN A 93 0.97 15.79 -11.47
CA GLN A 93 2.34 16.20 -11.73
C GLN A 93 2.82 17.31 -10.81
#